data_0bce80d944dcb91e6b6db50ddbf4a9dd
#
_entry.id   0bce80d944dcb91e6b6db50ddbf4a9dd
#
_cell.length_a   1.000
_cell.length_b   1.000
_cell.length_c   1.000
_cell.angle_alpha   90.00
_cell.angle_beta   90.00
_cell.angle_gamma   90.00
#
_symmetry.space_group_name_H-M   'P 1'
#
loop_
_entity.id
_entity.type
_entity.pdbx_description
1 polymer ?
#
loop_
_entity_poly.entity_id
_entity_poly.type
_entity_poly.pdbx_seq_one_letter_code
_entity_poly.pdbx_strand_id
1 'polypeptide(L)'
;NVVYRFGHSMLNETVDRFDPNFNDQSMGLIEAFLNPLAFDASGTLTAEEAAGSIVRGMTRQAGNAIDEFVTDALRDNLLGLPLDLAALNLARGRDAGAPSLNEARASFFAQTGDTRLQEYANWEEFAFNLKNPASIINFLAAYGTHPSITGAATMEEKRDAAILIVMGGAGAPPDAVDFLKGQNGWCAQSSGLKDVDLAIKSVGGKGVPDVIHASLMPWE
;
A
#
# COMPACT_ATOMS: atom_id res chain seq x y z
N ASN A 1 -13.70 -8.55 -0.16
CA ASN A 1 -13.44 -7.10 -0.11
C ASN A 1 -12.00 -6.73 0.25
N VAL A 2 -11.26 -7.56 0.96
CA VAL A 2 -9.93 -7.23 1.46
C VAL A 2 -8.83 -7.97 0.72
N VAL A 3 -8.74 -9.29 0.85
CA VAL A 3 -7.60 -10.09 0.36
C VAL A 3 -7.42 -10.02 -1.16
N TYR A 4 -8.49 -9.95 -1.92
CA TYR A 4 -8.44 -9.95 -3.38
C TYR A 4 -7.79 -8.70 -4.01
N ARG A 5 -7.56 -7.65 -3.22
CA ARG A 5 -7.03 -6.37 -3.74
C ARG A 5 -5.51 -6.30 -3.79
N PHE A 6 -4.80 -7.34 -3.35
CA PHE A 6 -3.33 -7.38 -3.43
C PHE A 6 -2.77 -7.13 -4.84
N GLY A 7 -3.58 -7.44 -5.86
CA GLY A 7 -3.22 -7.21 -7.25
C GLY A 7 -3.04 -5.72 -7.63
N HIS A 8 -3.53 -4.78 -6.82
CA HIS A 8 -3.37 -3.36 -7.10
C HIS A 8 -1.89 -2.93 -7.07
N SER A 9 -1.04 -3.55 -6.23
CA SER A 9 0.39 -3.27 -6.21
C SER A 9 1.12 -3.78 -7.44
N MET A 10 0.56 -4.76 -8.15
CA MET A 10 1.18 -5.35 -9.34
C MET A 10 1.00 -4.55 -10.62
N LEU A 11 0.12 -3.54 -10.60
CA LEU A 11 -0.18 -2.74 -11.79
C LEU A 11 0.96 -1.77 -12.10
N ASN A 12 1.26 -1.64 -13.40
CA ASN A 12 2.22 -0.67 -13.93
C ASN A 12 1.50 0.62 -14.34
N GLU A 13 2.27 1.69 -14.58
CA GLU A 13 1.76 2.96 -15.12
C GLU A 13 1.26 2.82 -16.56
N THR A 14 1.72 1.78 -17.27
CA THR A 14 1.41 1.54 -18.67
C THR A 14 0.83 0.15 -18.90
N VAL A 15 0.05 0.03 -19.95
CA VAL A 15 -0.33 -1.24 -20.58
C VAL A 15 0.53 -1.39 -21.82
N ASP A 16 1.52 -2.27 -21.76
CA ASP A 16 2.44 -2.49 -22.86
C ASP A 16 1.74 -3.23 -24.00
N ARG A 17 1.92 -2.70 -25.21
CA ARG A 17 1.38 -3.25 -26.46
C ARG A 17 2.42 -3.13 -27.56
N PHE A 18 2.49 -4.15 -28.41
CA PHE A 18 3.40 -4.13 -29.56
C PHE A 18 2.70 -4.66 -30.80
N ASP A 19 2.98 -4.02 -31.94
CA ASP A 19 2.54 -4.50 -33.24
C ASP A 19 3.27 -5.82 -33.65
N PRO A 20 2.92 -6.47 -34.76
CA PRO A 20 3.62 -7.68 -35.22
C PRO A 20 5.13 -7.51 -35.48
N ASN A 21 5.59 -6.28 -35.70
CA ASN A 21 7.02 -5.94 -35.88
C ASN A 21 7.68 -5.50 -34.56
N PHE A 22 6.98 -5.61 -33.42
CA PHE A 22 7.43 -5.15 -32.11
C PHE A 22 7.67 -3.63 -32.01
N ASN A 23 7.01 -2.83 -32.86
CA ASN A 23 6.93 -1.40 -32.60
C ASN A 23 6.01 -1.14 -31.40
N ASP A 24 6.42 -0.19 -30.56
CA ASP A 24 5.73 0.16 -29.34
C ASP A 24 4.39 0.87 -29.65
N GLN A 25 3.32 0.35 -29.06
CA GLN A 25 1.96 0.89 -29.09
C GLN A 25 1.35 0.94 -27.67
N SER A 26 2.22 1.00 -26.67
CA SER A 26 1.82 1.05 -25.27
C SER A 26 1.00 2.30 -24.96
N MET A 27 0.12 2.19 -23.98
CA MET A 27 -0.74 3.29 -23.53
C MET A 27 -0.67 3.45 -22.02
N GLY A 28 -0.99 4.62 -21.51
CA GLY A 28 -1.10 4.86 -20.09
C GLY A 28 -2.20 4.02 -19.45
N LEU A 29 -2.01 3.60 -18.19
CA LEU A 29 -3.00 2.79 -17.46
C LEU A 29 -4.36 3.48 -17.40
N ILE A 30 -4.41 4.78 -17.12
CA ILE A 30 -5.66 5.56 -17.05
C ILE A 30 -6.34 5.66 -18.42
N GLU A 31 -5.56 5.83 -19.48
CA GLU A 31 -6.08 5.84 -20.85
C GLU A 31 -6.73 4.50 -21.23
N ALA A 32 -6.11 3.40 -20.81
CA ALA A 32 -6.61 2.05 -21.07
C ALA A 32 -7.81 1.68 -20.19
N PHE A 33 -7.90 2.24 -18.98
CA PHE A 33 -8.83 1.81 -17.96
C PHE A 33 -10.28 2.17 -18.33
N LEU A 34 -11.15 1.16 -18.38
CA LEU A 34 -12.55 1.30 -18.80
C LEU A 34 -12.77 1.94 -20.19
N ASN A 35 -11.77 1.88 -21.05
CA ASN A 35 -11.81 2.45 -22.39
C ASN A 35 -11.58 1.35 -23.45
N PRO A 36 -12.58 0.52 -23.74
CA PRO A 36 -12.42 -0.58 -24.71
C PRO A 36 -12.04 -0.10 -26.11
N LEU A 37 -12.44 1.12 -26.52
CA LEU A 37 -12.10 1.68 -27.82
C LEU A 37 -10.61 2.01 -27.98
N ALA A 38 -9.86 2.19 -26.88
CA ALA A 38 -8.42 2.39 -26.93
C ALA A 38 -7.66 1.13 -27.38
N PHE A 39 -8.24 -0.05 -27.16
CA PHE A 39 -7.58 -1.33 -27.45
C PHE A 39 -7.62 -1.71 -28.91
N ASP A 40 -8.63 -1.31 -29.66
CA ASP A 40 -8.79 -1.58 -31.10
C ASP A 40 -8.50 -0.35 -31.98
N ALA A 41 -7.86 0.68 -31.37
CA ALA A 41 -7.59 1.96 -32.02
C ALA A 41 -8.84 2.57 -32.69
N SER A 42 -9.96 2.57 -31.95
CA SER A 42 -11.26 3.06 -32.38
C SER A 42 -11.79 2.34 -33.64
N GLY A 43 -11.60 1.02 -33.71
CA GLY A 43 -12.10 0.18 -34.78
C GLY A 43 -11.19 0.09 -35.99
N THR A 44 -9.93 0.53 -35.90
CA THR A 44 -8.94 0.40 -36.97
C THR A 44 -8.16 -0.90 -36.95
N LEU A 45 -8.21 -1.64 -35.82
CA LEU A 45 -7.62 -2.97 -35.65
C LEU A 45 -8.73 -4.03 -35.61
N THR A 46 -8.43 -5.20 -36.14
CA THR A 46 -9.26 -6.37 -35.88
C THR A 46 -9.14 -6.85 -34.43
N ALA A 47 -10.07 -7.64 -33.95
CA ALA A 47 -10.04 -8.20 -32.61
C ALA A 47 -8.75 -9.04 -32.37
N GLU A 48 -8.31 -9.78 -33.38
CA GLU A 48 -7.09 -10.61 -33.33
C GLU A 48 -5.83 -9.73 -33.27
N GLU A 49 -5.77 -8.65 -34.03
CA GLU A 49 -4.64 -7.71 -33.98
C GLU A 49 -4.58 -7.01 -32.63
N ALA A 50 -5.71 -6.55 -32.10
CA ALA A 50 -5.81 -5.94 -30.79
C ALA A 50 -5.35 -6.91 -29.67
N ALA A 51 -5.92 -8.13 -29.65
CA ALA A 51 -5.53 -9.17 -28.70
C ALA A 51 -4.04 -9.54 -28.85
N GLY A 52 -3.58 -9.72 -30.08
CA GLY A 52 -2.19 -10.04 -30.38
C GLY A 52 -1.21 -8.97 -29.87
N SER A 53 -1.57 -7.68 -29.96
CA SER A 53 -0.74 -6.58 -29.47
C SER A 53 -0.57 -6.64 -27.95
N ILE A 54 -1.66 -6.91 -27.20
CA ILE A 54 -1.67 -7.06 -25.75
C ILE A 54 -0.87 -8.28 -25.32
N VAL A 55 -1.07 -9.44 -25.97
CA VAL A 55 -0.31 -10.67 -25.66
C VAL A 55 1.19 -10.43 -25.83
N ARG A 56 1.62 -9.74 -26.89
CA ARG A 56 3.04 -9.37 -27.05
C ARG A 56 3.53 -8.48 -25.91
N GLY A 57 2.72 -7.50 -25.47
CA GLY A 57 3.02 -6.66 -24.31
C GLY A 57 3.20 -7.51 -23.05
N MET A 58 2.25 -8.39 -22.75
CA MET A 58 2.29 -9.27 -21.57
C MET A 58 3.52 -10.20 -21.54
N THR A 59 4.11 -10.53 -22.67
CA THR A 59 5.36 -11.33 -22.72
C THR A 59 6.60 -10.53 -22.33
N ARG A 60 6.51 -9.22 -22.26
CA ARG A 60 7.64 -8.30 -22.00
C ARG A 60 7.48 -7.52 -20.71
N GLN A 61 6.26 -7.13 -20.38
CA GLN A 61 5.98 -6.35 -19.18
C GLN A 61 5.92 -7.27 -17.94
N ALA A 62 6.83 -7.05 -17.00
CA ALA A 62 6.73 -7.66 -15.67
C ALA A 62 5.79 -6.81 -14.80
N GLY A 63 4.91 -7.46 -14.04
CA GLY A 63 4.13 -6.77 -13.01
C GLY A 63 5.03 -6.23 -11.90
N ASN A 64 4.58 -5.18 -11.22
CA ASN A 64 5.26 -4.65 -10.04
C ASN A 64 5.25 -5.68 -8.91
N ALA A 65 6.12 -5.50 -7.92
CA ALA A 65 6.19 -6.37 -6.74
C ALA A 65 4.87 -6.34 -5.95
N ILE A 66 4.55 -7.45 -5.30
CA ILE A 66 3.51 -7.46 -4.26
C ILE A 66 4.14 -6.90 -3.00
N ASP A 67 3.94 -5.63 -2.76
CA ASP A 67 4.52 -4.91 -1.65
C ASP A 67 3.57 -3.81 -1.14
N GLU A 68 4.07 -2.90 -0.33
CA GLU A 68 3.33 -1.75 0.20
C GLU A 68 3.30 -0.56 -0.77
N PHE A 69 3.49 -0.78 -2.08
CA PHE A 69 3.50 0.28 -3.10
C PHE A 69 2.44 0.07 -4.18
N VAL A 70 1.79 1.15 -4.58
CA VAL A 70 0.78 1.22 -5.64
C VAL A 70 1.19 2.30 -6.63
N THR A 71 0.99 2.05 -7.91
CA THR A 71 1.35 3.01 -8.98
C THR A 71 0.59 4.34 -8.86
N ASP A 72 1.20 5.44 -9.27
CA ASP A 72 0.65 6.79 -9.12
C ASP A 72 -0.66 6.98 -9.90
N ALA A 73 -0.81 6.31 -11.03
CA ALA A 73 -2.07 6.31 -11.80
C ALA A 73 -3.29 5.88 -10.96
N LEU A 74 -3.10 5.04 -9.94
CA LEU A 74 -4.18 4.59 -9.06
C LEU A 74 -4.38 5.50 -7.83
N ARG A 75 -3.43 6.37 -7.53
CA ARG A 75 -3.47 7.23 -6.33
C ARG A 75 -4.10 8.58 -6.59
N ASP A 76 -3.64 9.28 -7.62
CA ASP A 76 -3.92 10.71 -7.76
C ASP A 76 -4.89 11.02 -8.90
N ASN A 77 -5.13 10.07 -9.79
CA ASN A 77 -5.92 10.30 -11.00
C ASN A 77 -6.77 9.08 -11.41
N LEU A 78 -7.34 8.38 -10.45
CA LEU A 78 -8.20 7.23 -10.73
C LEU A 78 -9.38 7.64 -11.62
N LEU A 79 -9.47 7.06 -12.81
CA LEU A 79 -10.51 7.40 -13.81
C LEU A 79 -10.53 8.87 -14.23
N GLY A 80 -9.39 9.56 -14.18
CA GLY A 80 -9.34 11.00 -14.48
C GLY A 80 -9.92 11.90 -13.38
N LEU A 81 -10.18 11.35 -12.20
CA LEU A 81 -10.65 12.07 -11.02
C LEU A 81 -9.55 12.09 -9.96
N PRO A 82 -9.47 13.13 -9.10
CA PRO A 82 -8.49 13.21 -8.03
C PRO A 82 -8.86 12.23 -6.89
N LEU A 83 -8.87 10.94 -7.20
CA LEU A 83 -9.22 9.85 -6.30
C LEU A 83 -8.01 8.95 -6.06
N ASP A 84 -7.83 8.55 -4.82
CA ASP A 84 -6.85 7.57 -4.37
C ASP A 84 -7.54 6.23 -4.13
N LEU A 85 -7.18 5.21 -4.95
CA LEU A 85 -7.78 3.89 -4.84
C LEU A 85 -7.39 3.20 -3.53
N ALA A 86 -6.18 3.40 -3.02
CA ALA A 86 -5.74 2.81 -1.76
C ALA A 86 -6.56 3.36 -0.59
N ALA A 87 -6.75 4.69 -0.53
CA ALA A 87 -7.60 5.33 0.47
C ALA A 87 -9.05 4.83 0.40
N LEU A 88 -9.61 4.72 -0.81
CA LEU A 88 -10.95 4.16 -1.02
C LEU A 88 -11.06 2.72 -0.55
N ASN A 89 -10.02 1.91 -0.73
CA ASN A 89 -10.00 0.53 -0.27
C ASN A 89 -9.99 0.42 1.26
N LEU A 90 -9.24 1.30 1.94
CA LEU A 90 -9.24 1.39 3.41
C LEU A 90 -10.62 1.81 3.92
N ALA A 91 -11.17 2.88 3.38
CA ALA A 91 -12.50 3.37 3.75
C ALA A 91 -13.57 2.28 3.59
N ARG A 92 -13.57 1.58 2.45
CA ARG A 92 -14.49 0.46 2.18
C ARG A 92 -14.24 -0.75 3.09
N GLY A 93 -12.99 -1.02 3.45
CA GLY A 93 -12.66 -2.07 4.43
C GLY A 93 -13.30 -1.79 5.77
N ARG A 94 -13.16 -0.56 6.27
CA ARG A 94 -13.78 -0.11 7.52
C ARG A 94 -15.31 -0.12 7.46
N ASP A 95 -15.89 0.40 6.39
CA ASP A 95 -17.33 0.43 6.17
C ASP A 95 -17.94 -0.97 6.10
N ALA A 96 -17.22 -1.94 5.53
CA ALA A 96 -17.63 -3.33 5.48
C ALA A 96 -17.37 -4.11 6.80
N GLY A 97 -16.87 -3.46 7.85
CA GLY A 97 -16.58 -4.09 9.13
C GLY A 97 -15.40 -5.07 9.07
N ALA A 98 -14.42 -4.87 8.17
CA ALA A 98 -13.22 -5.68 8.18
C ALA A 98 -12.47 -5.46 9.51
N PRO A 99 -12.02 -6.54 10.19
CA PRO A 99 -11.27 -6.40 11.43
C PRO A 99 -9.91 -5.74 11.18
N SER A 100 -9.23 -5.36 12.26
CA SER A 100 -7.83 -4.93 12.16
C SER A 100 -6.93 -6.08 11.69
N LEU A 101 -5.71 -5.76 11.28
CA LEU A 101 -4.75 -6.76 10.81
C LEU A 101 -4.45 -7.81 11.88
N ASN A 102 -4.21 -7.39 13.12
CA ASN A 102 -3.91 -8.31 14.22
C ASN A 102 -5.12 -9.16 14.61
N GLU A 103 -6.32 -8.60 14.66
CA GLU A 103 -7.55 -9.38 14.91
C GLU A 103 -7.79 -10.44 13.84
N ALA A 104 -7.58 -10.10 12.56
CA ALA A 104 -7.68 -11.08 11.47
C ALA A 104 -6.62 -12.17 11.60
N ARG A 105 -5.37 -11.81 11.92
CA ARG A 105 -4.29 -12.76 12.15
C ARG A 105 -4.60 -13.72 13.30
N ALA A 106 -5.05 -13.19 14.43
CA ALA A 106 -5.47 -14.00 15.57
C ALA A 106 -6.57 -15.00 15.19
N SER A 107 -7.59 -14.54 14.47
CA SER A 107 -8.68 -15.39 13.98
C SER A 107 -8.19 -16.51 13.06
N PHE A 108 -7.29 -16.18 12.11
CA PHE A 108 -6.73 -17.18 11.18
C PHE A 108 -5.80 -18.16 11.89
N PHE A 109 -4.99 -17.70 12.83
CA PHE A 109 -4.16 -18.56 13.65
C PHE A 109 -5.01 -19.54 14.47
N ALA A 110 -6.06 -19.07 15.11
CA ALA A 110 -6.98 -19.91 15.88
C ALA A 110 -7.65 -21.00 15.03
N GLN A 111 -7.92 -20.72 13.75
CA GLN A 111 -8.56 -21.66 12.84
C GLN A 111 -7.59 -22.67 12.21
N THR A 112 -6.34 -22.28 11.99
CA THR A 112 -5.39 -23.06 11.17
C THR A 112 -4.24 -23.65 11.98
N GLY A 113 -3.89 -23.05 13.12
CA GLY A 113 -2.68 -23.35 13.89
C GLY A 113 -1.37 -22.91 13.18
N ASP A 114 -1.48 -22.17 12.05
CA ASP A 114 -0.30 -21.70 11.32
C ASP A 114 0.39 -20.56 12.07
N THR A 115 1.56 -20.82 12.63
CA THR A 115 2.32 -19.85 13.43
C THR A 115 2.74 -18.60 12.66
N ARG A 116 2.79 -18.65 11.33
CA ARG A 116 3.03 -17.47 10.49
C ARG A 116 1.89 -16.46 10.54
N LEU A 117 0.73 -16.88 11.04
CA LEU A 117 -0.48 -16.04 11.18
C LEU A 117 -0.68 -15.51 12.61
N GLN A 118 0.26 -15.72 13.52
CA GLN A 118 0.21 -15.11 14.85
C GLN A 118 0.17 -13.57 14.76
N GLU A 119 -0.45 -12.95 15.73
CA GLU A 119 -0.47 -11.49 15.85
C GLU A 119 0.95 -10.93 15.95
N TYR A 120 1.18 -9.78 15.39
CA TYR A 120 2.42 -9.05 15.62
C TYR A 120 2.42 -8.50 17.05
N ALA A 121 3.45 -8.82 17.81
CA ALA A 121 3.58 -8.42 19.20
C ALA A 121 3.96 -6.94 19.36
N ASN A 122 4.69 -6.38 18.41
CA ASN A 122 5.22 -5.02 18.45
C ASN A 122 5.54 -4.49 17.05
N TRP A 123 5.90 -3.19 16.99
CA TRP A 123 6.19 -2.52 15.73
C TRP A 123 7.46 -3.04 15.05
N GLU A 124 8.47 -3.47 15.80
CA GLU A 124 9.69 -4.05 15.26
C GLU A 124 9.40 -5.35 14.51
N GLU A 125 8.62 -6.24 15.10
CA GLU A 125 8.20 -7.49 14.45
C GLU A 125 7.35 -7.20 13.20
N PHE A 126 6.42 -6.24 13.27
CA PHE A 126 5.64 -5.82 12.13
C PHE A 126 6.54 -5.29 11.00
N ALA A 127 7.53 -4.43 11.32
CA ALA A 127 8.46 -3.87 10.34
C ALA A 127 9.28 -4.94 9.59
N PHE A 128 9.75 -5.97 10.29
CA PHE A 128 10.46 -7.09 9.67
C PHE A 128 9.61 -7.94 8.73
N ASN A 129 8.30 -7.82 8.81
CA ASN A 129 7.35 -8.48 7.92
C ASN A 129 6.84 -7.59 6.78
N LEU A 130 7.35 -6.37 6.65
CA LEU A 130 7.14 -5.51 5.48
C LEU A 130 8.15 -5.86 4.38
N LYS A 131 7.74 -5.72 3.13
CA LYS A 131 8.65 -5.87 1.98
C LYS A 131 9.73 -4.80 2.01
N ASN A 132 9.35 -3.59 2.37
CA ASN A 132 10.23 -2.43 2.54
C ASN A 132 10.19 -1.97 4.00
N PRO A 133 11.12 -2.40 4.86
CA PRO A 133 11.07 -2.09 6.30
C PRO A 133 11.01 -0.60 6.63
N ALA A 134 11.56 0.28 5.77
CA ALA A 134 11.49 1.73 5.96
C ALA A 134 10.05 2.26 5.94
N SER A 135 9.11 1.54 5.35
CA SER A 135 7.68 1.89 5.36
C SER A 135 7.08 1.95 6.76
N ILE A 136 7.76 1.35 7.77
CA ILE A 136 7.34 1.45 9.17
C ILE A 136 7.15 2.90 9.64
N ILE A 137 7.95 3.83 9.13
CA ILE A 137 7.84 5.26 9.47
C ILE A 137 6.43 5.77 9.16
N ASN A 138 5.89 5.42 8.00
CA ASN A 138 4.56 5.86 7.59
C ASN A 138 3.45 5.16 8.38
N PHE A 139 3.63 3.88 8.72
CA PHE A 139 2.69 3.16 9.60
C PHE A 139 2.66 3.77 11.00
N LEU A 140 3.80 4.13 11.55
CA LEU A 140 3.89 4.82 12.84
C LEU A 140 3.23 6.20 12.79
N ALA A 141 3.47 6.98 11.75
CA ALA A 141 2.82 8.29 11.57
C ALA A 141 1.29 8.18 11.52
N ALA A 142 0.76 7.08 10.94
CA ALA A 142 -0.66 6.85 10.79
C ALA A 142 -1.35 6.29 12.04
N TYR A 143 -0.71 5.34 12.71
CA TYR A 143 -1.34 4.54 13.77
C TYR A 143 -0.61 4.62 15.10
N GLY A 144 0.64 5.08 15.13
CA GLY A 144 1.44 5.14 16.35
C GLY A 144 0.81 6.05 17.40
N THR A 145 0.72 5.55 18.62
CA THR A 145 0.14 6.28 19.76
C THR A 145 1.19 6.95 20.65
N HIS A 146 2.46 6.92 20.24
CA HIS A 146 3.50 7.62 21.00
C HIS A 146 3.16 9.11 21.14
N PRO A 147 3.38 9.74 22.32
CA PRO A 147 3.02 11.15 22.55
C PRO A 147 3.62 12.12 21.54
N SER A 148 4.83 11.87 21.05
CA SER A 148 5.45 12.71 20.01
C SER A 148 4.71 12.66 18.68
N ILE A 149 4.04 11.55 18.37
CA ILE A 149 3.21 11.39 17.13
C ILE A 149 1.84 12.00 17.35
N THR A 150 1.17 11.63 18.46
CA THR A 150 -0.20 12.09 18.73
C THR A 150 -0.30 13.55 19.07
N GLY A 151 0.79 14.15 19.57
CA GLY A 151 0.90 15.59 19.85
C GLY A 151 1.19 16.44 18.60
N ALA A 152 1.59 15.84 17.50
CA ALA A 152 1.85 16.54 16.24
C ALA A 152 0.54 16.96 15.57
N ALA A 153 0.50 18.19 15.04
CA ALA A 153 -0.71 18.77 14.46
C ALA A 153 -0.94 18.37 13.01
N THR A 154 0.14 18.16 12.25
CA THR A 154 0.11 17.79 10.84
C THR A 154 0.63 16.39 10.61
N MET A 155 0.32 15.82 9.46
CA MET A 155 0.85 14.51 9.08
C MET A 155 2.37 14.56 8.83
N GLU A 156 2.88 15.67 8.32
CA GLU A 156 4.32 15.90 8.16
C GLU A 156 5.03 15.83 9.51
N GLU A 157 4.56 16.59 10.51
CA GLU A 157 5.09 16.53 11.87
C GLU A 157 5.00 15.13 12.49
N LYS A 158 3.90 14.40 12.25
CA LYS A 158 3.77 13.00 12.70
C LYS A 158 4.81 12.09 12.06
N ARG A 159 5.08 12.30 10.77
CA ARG A 159 6.10 11.55 10.06
C ARG A 159 7.50 11.87 10.56
N ASP A 160 7.79 13.15 10.83
CA ASP A 160 9.06 13.55 11.41
C ASP A 160 9.28 12.95 12.80
N ALA A 161 8.23 12.94 13.64
CA ALA A 161 8.28 12.25 14.92
C ALA A 161 8.51 10.73 14.76
N ALA A 162 7.87 10.10 13.78
CA ALA A 162 8.08 8.69 13.47
C ALA A 162 9.50 8.40 12.96
N ILE A 163 10.09 9.29 12.16
CA ILE A 163 11.49 9.20 11.73
C ILE A 163 12.40 9.23 12.96
N LEU A 164 12.20 10.15 13.89
CA LEU A 164 13.02 10.23 15.12
C LEU A 164 12.87 8.97 15.99
N ILE A 165 11.68 8.40 16.08
CA ILE A 165 11.45 7.13 16.79
C ILE A 165 12.23 5.97 16.14
N VAL A 166 12.21 5.87 14.81
CA VAL A 166 12.83 4.75 14.09
C VAL A 166 14.33 4.91 13.93
N MET A 167 14.77 6.10 13.54
CA MET A 167 16.17 6.36 13.21
C MET A 167 17.01 6.81 14.41
N GLY A 168 16.36 7.29 15.46
CA GLY A 168 17.07 7.87 16.59
C GLY A 168 17.69 9.25 16.27
N GLY A 169 18.64 9.65 17.07
CA GLY A 169 19.38 10.92 16.88
C GLY A 169 18.93 12.02 17.82
N ALA A 170 19.37 13.25 17.55
CA ALA A 170 19.04 14.40 18.39
C ALA A 170 17.54 14.69 18.36
N GLY A 171 16.88 14.69 19.51
CA GLY A 171 15.43 14.89 19.64
C GLY A 171 14.61 13.61 19.62
N ALA A 172 15.22 12.44 19.45
CA ALA A 172 14.50 11.17 19.58
C ALA A 172 13.97 10.98 21.00
N PRO A 173 12.74 10.48 21.18
CA PRO A 173 12.23 10.16 22.51
C PRO A 173 13.10 9.12 23.22
N PRO A 174 13.34 9.27 24.54
CA PRO A 174 14.19 8.33 25.27
C PRO A 174 13.62 6.91 25.34
N ASP A 175 12.31 6.76 25.21
CA ASP A 175 11.57 5.49 25.22
C ASP A 175 11.22 4.98 23.80
N ALA A 176 11.79 5.57 22.76
CA ALA A 176 11.53 5.18 21.36
C ALA A 176 11.78 3.68 21.11
N VAL A 177 12.86 3.13 21.66
CA VAL A 177 13.20 1.70 21.52
C VAL A 177 12.18 0.83 22.26
N ASP A 178 11.76 1.22 23.46
CA ASP A 178 10.75 0.51 24.22
C ASP A 178 9.40 0.51 23.51
N PHE A 179 9.04 1.65 22.91
CA PHE A 179 7.85 1.78 22.09
C PHE A 179 7.87 0.83 20.88
N LEU A 180 8.96 0.79 20.15
CA LEU A 180 9.10 -0.09 18.98
C LEU A 180 9.08 -1.58 19.36
N LYS A 181 9.71 -1.93 20.48
CA LYS A 181 9.83 -3.32 20.95
C LYS A 181 8.69 -3.78 21.85
N GLY A 182 7.73 -2.92 22.15
CA GLY A 182 6.63 -3.25 23.03
C GLY A 182 7.06 -3.53 24.47
N GLN A 183 8.03 -2.76 25.00
CA GLN A 183 8.61 -2.91 26.32
C GLN A 183 8.20 -1.77 27.25
N ASN A 184 8.46 -1.91 28.55
CA ASN A 184 8.27 -0.88 29.58
C ASN A 184 6.89 -0.19 29.56
N GLY A 185 5.81 -1.00 29.40
CA GLY A 185 4.41 -0.55 29.36
C GLY A 185 3.85 -0.37 27.95
N TRP A 186 4.68 -0.41 26.92
CA TRP A 186 4.22 -0.48 25.56
C TRP A 186 3.89 -1.92 25.14
N CYS A 187 2.86 -2.10 24.33
CA CYS A 187 2.48 -3.37 23.71
C CYS A 187 1.67 -3.10 22.44
N ALA A 188 1.31 -4.11 21.69
CA ALA A 188 0.50 -3.93 20.47
C ALA A 188 -0.78 -3.14 20.72
N GLN A 189 -1.44 -3.36 21.88
CA GLN A 189 -2.68 -2.68 22.26
C GLN A 189 -2.47 -1.20 22.61
N SER A 190 -1.37 -0.85 23.27
CA SER A 190 -1.09 0.53 23.70
C SER A 190 -0.30 1.36 22.68
N SER A 191 0.40 0.72 21.74
CA SER A 191 1.26 1.39 20.78
C SER A 191 0.56 1.78 19.46
N GLY A 192 -0.72 1.42 19.28
CA GLY A 192 -1.47 1.66 18.06
C GLY A 192 -1.37 0.55 17.00
N LEU A 193 -0.53 -0.44 17.20
CA LEU A 193 -0.37 -1.55 16.25
C LEU A 193 -1.66 -2.36 16.06
N LYS A 194 -2.47 -2.47 17.10
CA LYS A 194 -3.80 -3.12 17.03
C LYS A 194 -4.76 -2.47 16.05
N ASP A 195 -4.56 -1.18 15.76
CA ASP A 195 -5.49 -0.38 14.94
C ASP A 195 -5.11 -0.39 13.44
N VAL A 196 -4.01 -1.06 13.09
CA VAL A 196 -3.58 -1.19 11.69
C VAL A 196 -4.63 -1.94 10.87
N ASP A 197 -5.12 -1.31 9.82
CA ASP A 197 -6.16 -1.88 8.96
C ASP A 197 -5.69 -3.15 8.22
N LEU A 198 -6.50 -4.19 8.22
CA LEU A 198 -6.25 -5.40 7.43
C LEU A 198 -6.12 -5.09 5.94
N ALA A 199 -6.92 -4.16 5.43
CA ALA A 199 -6.93 -3.76 4.02
C ALA A 199 -5.56 -3.27 3.52
N ILE A 200 -4.69 -2.76 4.38
CA ILE A 200 -3.36 -2.29 4.02
C ILE A 200 -2.52 -3.41 3.38
N LYS A 201 -2.49 -4.58 3.99
CA LYS A 201 -1.72 -5.70 3.43
C LYS A 201 -2.34 -6.31 2.18
N SER A 202 -3.62 -6.10 1.96
CA SER A 202 -4.32 -6.64 0.80
C SER A 202 -4.37 -5.69 -0.39
N VAL A 203 -4.03 -4.43 -0.22
CA VAL A 203 -3.89 -3.46 -1.32
C VAL A 203 -2.44 -3.25 -1.76
N GLY A 204 -1.54 -4.15 -1.33
CA GLY A 204 -0.14 -4.08 -1.68
C GLY A 204 0.67 -3.09 -0.86
N GLY A 205 0.16 -2.67 0.29
CA GLY A 205 0.95 -1.99 1.30
C GLY A 205 1.35 -0.55 1.05
N LYS A 206 1.14 0.02 -0.11
CA LYS A 206 1.17 1.48 -0.25
C LYS A 206 -0.15 2.13 0.18
N GLY A 207 -1.08 1.41 0.80
CA GLY A 207 -2.34 1.97 1.24
C GLY A 207 -2.16 3.19 2.14
N VAL A 208 -1.95 2.98 3.43
CA VAL A 208 -1.79 4.10 4.38
C VAL A 208 -0.50 4.87 4.19
N PRO A 209 0.66 4.24 3.96
CA PRO A 209 1.85 5.02 3.63
C PRO A 209 1.65 5.97 2.46
N ASP A 210 0.92 5.60 1.42
CA ASP A 210 0.72 6.46 0.27
C ASP A 210 -0.36 7.52 0.47
N VAL A 211 -1.42 7.22 1.19
CA VAL A 211 -2.39 8.23 1.60
C VAL A 211 -1.70 9.29 2.47
N ILE A 212 -0.85 8.84 3.39
CA ILE A 212 -0.03 9.72 4.19
C ILE A 212 1.01 10.41 3.32
N HIS A 213 1.60 9.69 2.38
CA HIS A 213 2.62 10.18 1.49
C HIS A 213 2.08 11.20 0.49
N ALA A 214 0.94 10.95 -0.14
CA ALA A 214 0.26 11.93 -1.01
C ALA A 214 -0.12 13.21 -0.25
N SER A 215 -0.36 13.09 1.06
CA SER A 215 -0.65 14.23 1.94
C SER A 215 0.61 14.91 2.49
N LEU A 216 1.78 14.25 2.47
CA LEU A 216 2.97 14.67 3.19
C LEU A 216 4.19 14.97 2.33
N MET A 217 4.20 14.53 1.08
CA MET A 217 5.35 14.75 0.21
C MET A 217 4.93 15.35 -1.11
N PRO A 218 5.28 16.62 -1.39
CA PRO A 218 5.55 16.99 -2.75
C PRO A 218 6.80 16.17 -3.17
N TRP A 219 6.63 15.17 -3.99
CA TRP A 219 7.77 14.55 -4.64
C TRP A 219 8.20 15.44 -5.79
N GLU A 220 9.41 15.90 -5.70
CA GLU A 220 10.16 16.32 -6.87
C GLU A 220 10.52 15.09 -7.71
#